data_632134141eba2f932794555b3803d0c8
#
_entry.id   632134141eba2f932794555b3803d0c8
#
_cell.length_a   1.000
_cell.length_b   1.000
_cell.length_c   1.000
_cell.angle_alpha   90.00
_cell.angle_beta   90.00
_cell.angle_gamma   90.00
#
_symmetry.space_group_name_H-M   'P 1'
#
loop_
_entity.id
_entity.type
_entity.pdbx_description
1 polymer ?
#
loop_
_entity_poly.entity_id
_entity_poly.type
_entity_poly.pdbx_seq_one_letter_code
_entity_poly.pdbx_strand_id
1 'polypeptide(L)'
;MATVESNPRCPVCGYDLDFTPWKGESAADEMCPCCGIQFGYDDFAGGQPELRPRIYAQWRDKWMREGMRWSSRGIEPPPGWNAAEQLRRIQT
;
A
#
# COMPACT_ATOMS: atom_id res chain seq x y z
N MET A 1 -20.07 2.14 21.85
CA MET A 1 -19.42 3.14 21.07
C MET A 1 -18.95 2.60 19.73
N ALA A 2 -19.32 3.24 18.74
CA ALA A 2 -18.98 2.77 17.42
C ALA A 2 -17.53 3.06 17.11
N THR A 3 -16.85 2.07 16.66
CA THR A 3 -15.51 2.26 16.18
C THR A 3 -15.60 2.75 14.77
N VAL A 4 -14.94 3.82 14.50
CA VAL A 4 -14.85 4.26 13.13
C VAL A 4 -13.94 3.28 12.41
N GLU A 5 -14.51 2.61 11.45
CA GLU A 5 -13.73 1.71 10.64
C GLU A 5 -13.01 2.49 9.57
N SER A 6 -11.73 2.64 9.72
CA SER A 6 -10.99 3.22 8.63
C SER A 6 -10.70 2.14 7.62
N ASN A 7 -10.69 2.52 6.35
CA ASN A 7 -10.29 1.61 5.29
C ASN A 7 -8.85 1.18 5.51
N PRO A 8 -8.52 -0.06 5.14
CA PRO A 8 -7.13 -0.48 5.20
C PRO A 8 -6.25 0.44 4.37
N ARG A 9 -5.08 0.74 4.88
CA ARG A 9 -4.14 1.59 4.15
C ARG A 9 -3.01 0.75 3.61
N CYS A 10 -2.55 1.12 2.42
CA CYS A 10 -1.40 0.46 1.84
C CYS A 10 -0.17 0.71 2.72
N PRO A 11 0.51 -0.34 3.17
CA PRO A 11 1.67 -0.15 4.05
C PRO A 11 2.86 0.50 3.35
N VAL A 12 2.82 0.61 2.03
CA VAL A 12 3.88 1.27 1.27
C VAL A 12 3.60 2.76 1.14
N CYS A 13 2.44 3.12 0.61
CA CYS A 13 2.18 4.51 0.20
C CYS A 13 1.06 5.20 0.98
N GLY A 14 0.29 4.45 1.77
CA GLY A 14 -0.79 5.04 2.56
C GLY A 14 -2.11 5.20 1.84
N TYR A 15 -2.23 4.66 0.64
CA TYR A 15 -3.47 4.75 -0.12
C TYR A 15 -4.60 3.99 0.60
N ASP A 16 -5.80 4.55 0.60
CA ASP A 16 -6.97 3.89 1.18
C ASP A 16 -7.40 2.76 0.25
N LEU A 17 -7.09 1.53 0.65
CA LEU A 17 -7.44 0.36 -0.12
C LEU A 17 -8.89 -0.03 0.14
N ASP A 18 -9.53 -0.67 -0.83
CA ASP A 18 -10.85 -1.22 -0.63
C ASP A 18 -10.81 -2.71 -0.31
N PHE A 19 -9.63 -3.20 0.07
CA PHE A 19 -9.44 -4.58 0.48
C PHE A 19 -8.35 -4.63 1.54
N THR A 20 -8.33 -5.72 2.33
CA THR A 20 -7.28 -5.94 3.32
C THR A 20 -6.13 -6.69 2.65
N PRO A 21 -4.90 -6.15 2.66
CA PRO A 21 -3.78 -6.80 1.97
C PRO A 21 -3.50 -8.22 2.44
N TRP A 22 -3.56 -8.43 3.75
CA TRP A 22 -3.31 -9.74 4.33
C TRP A 22 -4.32 -10.03 5.42
N LYS A 23 -4.86 -11.23 5.40
CA LYS A 23 -5.69 -11.76 6.48
C LYS A 23 -4.98 -12.99 7.00
N GLY A 24 -4.21 -12.82 8.08
CA GLY A 24 -3.35 -13.88 8.55
C GLY A 24 -2.34 -14.25 7.48
N GLU A 25 -2.36 -15.50 7.02
CA GLU A 25 -1.43 -15.96 6.00
C GLU A 25 -1.99 -15.87 4.58
N SER A 26 -3.18 -15.33 4.45
CA SER A 26 -3.83 -15.21 3.14
C SER A 26 -3.68 -13.80 2.59
N ALA A 27 -3.03 -13.68 1.46
CA ALA A 27 -2.88 -12.40 0.77
C ALA A 27 -4.08 -12.12 -0.11
N ALA A 28 -4.33 -10.84 -0.36
CA ALA A 28 -5.43 -10.42 -1.21
C ALA A 28 -5.19 -10.72 -2.69
N ASP A 29 -3.93 -10.89 -3.09
CA ASP A 29 -3.54 -11.09 -4.48
C ASP A 29 -3.94 -9.95 -5.40
N GLU A 30 -4.08 -8.75 -4.82
CA GLU A 30 -4.45 -7.56 -5.57
C GLU A 30 -3.33 -6.54 -5.48
N MET A 31 -3.30 -5.64 -6.44
CA MET A 31 -2.29 -4.59 -6.51
C MET A 31 -2.82 -3.30 -5.93
N CYS A 32 -1.93 -2.56 -5.27
CA CYS A 32 -2.26 -1.20 -4.88
C CYS A 32 -2.25 -0.33 -6.13
N PRO A 33 -3.35 0.36 -6.47
CA PRO A 33 -3.36 1.17 -7.69
C PRO A 33 -2.42 2.36 -7.62
N CYS A 34 -2.04 2.76 -6.43
CA CYS A 34 -1.19 3.94 -6.25
C CYS A 34 0.28 3.62 -6.45
N CYS A 35 0.83 2.69 -5.67
CA CYS A 35 2.26 2.38 -5.73
C CYS A 35 2.60 1.12 -6.53
N GLY A 36 1.60 0.34 -6.91
CA GLY A 36 1.81 -0.81 -7.77
C GLY A 36 2.28 -2.08 -7.11
N ILE A 37 2.40 -2.10 -5.77
CA ILE A 37 2.80 -3.34 -5.11
C ILE A 37 1.68 -4.36 -5.20
N GLN A 38 2.04 -5.62 -5.49
CA GLN A 38 1.08 -6.71 -5.53
C GLN A 38 1.22 -7.53 -4.26
N PHE A 39 0.19 -7.49 -3.42
CA PHE A 39 0.21 -8.19 -2.14
C PHE A 39 0.11 -9.69 -2.37
N GLY A 40 1.00 -10.42 -1.71
CA GLY A 40 1.08 -11.85 -1.87
C GLY A 40 2.14 -12.29 -2.86
N TYR A 41 2.58 -11.36 -3.71
CA TYR A 41 3.64 -11.64 -4.68
C TYR A 41 4.90 -10.85 -4.34
N ASP A 42 4.78 -9.53 -4.37
CA ASP A 42 5.96 -8.69 -4.11
C ASP A 42 6.39 -8.72 -2.66
N ASP A 43 5.47 -8.95 -1.74
CA ASP A 43 5.73 -8.95 -0.31
C ASP A 43 5.62 -10.34 0.32
N PHE A 44 5.71 -11.39 -0.50
CA PHE A 44 5.64 -12.75 0.00
C PHE A 44 6.75 -13.06 0.99
N ALA A 45 7.95 -12.54 0.72
CA ALA A 45 9.10 -12.64 1.64
C ALA A 45 9.46 -14.09 1.98
N GLY A 46 9.27 -15.02 1.03
CA GLY A 46 9.56 -16.42 1.28
C GLY A 46 8.70 -17.04 2.36
N GLY A 47 7.53 -16.44 2.62
CA GLY A 47 6.64 -16.90 3.67
C GLY A 47 6.99 -16.39 5.06
N GLN A 48 7.89 -15.40 5.17
CA GLN A 48 8.33 -14.86 6.45
C GLN A 48 7.72 -13.48 6.68
N PRO A 49 6.60 -13.40 7.42
CA PRO A 49 5.91 -12.10 7.59
C PRO A 49 6.75 -11.03 8.25
N GLU A 50 7.71 -11.41 9.06
CA GLU A 50 8.55 -10.44 9.76
C GLU A 50 9.46 -9.66 8.81
N LEU A 51 9.63 -10.12 7.59
CA LEU A 51 10.44 -9.42 6.59
C LEU A 51 9.64 -8.43 5.75
N ARG A 52 8.31 -8.47 5.84
CA ARG A 52 7.46 -7.60 5.02
C ARG A 52 7.68 -6.11 5.27
N PRO A 53 7.85 -5.64 6.52
CA PRO A 53 8.10 -4.22 6.72
C PRO A 53 9.31 -3.69 5.97
N ARG A 54 10.35 -4.49 5.84
CA ARG A 54 11.53 -4.11 5.08
C ARG A 54 11.22 -4.00 3.60
N ILE A 55 10.43 -4.93 3.07
CA ILE A 55 10.02 -4.89 1.67
C ILE A 55 9.19 -3.64 1.39
N TYR A 56 8.27 -3.32 2.29
CA TYR A 56 7.44 -2.12 2.15
C TYR A 56 8.28 -0.85 2.17
N ALA A 57 9.28 -0.81 3.05
CA ALA A 57 10.16 0.36 3.14
C ALA A 57 10.98 0.52 1.87
N GLN A 58 11.47 -0.58 1.32
CA GLN A 58 12.24 -0.55 0.08
C GLN A 58 11.37 -0.12 -1.11
N TRP A 59 10.15 -0.63 -1.17
CA TRP A 59 9.21 -0.26 -2.23
C TRP A 59 8.85 1.22 -2.15
N ARG A 60 8.61 1.70 -0.92
CA ARG A 60 8.29 3.11 -0.68
C ARG A 60 9.44 4.00 -1.12
N ASP A 61 10.67 3.62 -0.76
CA ASP A 61 11.84 4.39 -1.12
C ASP A 61 11.97 4.51 -2.64
N LYS A 62 11.78 3.40 -3.33
CA LYS A 62 11.82 3.40 -4.80
C LYS A 62 10.71 4.27 -5.38
N TRP A 63 9.49 4.13 -4.84
CA TRP A 63 8.34 4.90 -5.29
C TRP A 63 8.57 6.41 -5.11
N MET A 64 9.14 6.78 -3.96
CA MET A 64 9.46 8.18 -3.68
C MET A 64 10.52 8.72 -4.62
N ARG A 65 11.56 7.93 -4.88
CA ARG A 65 12.63 8.35 -5.79
C ARG A 65 12.14 8.48 -7.23
N GLU A 66 11.11 7.75 -7.58
CA GLU A 66 10.55 7.81 -8.93
C GLU A 66 9.44 8.85 -9.07
N GLY A 67 9.23 9.68 -8.05
CA GLY A 67 8.31 10.80 -8.11
C GLY A 67 6.95 10.56 -7.52
N MET A 68 6.77 9.47 -6.77
CA MET A 68 5.49 9.15 -6.13
C MET A 68 4.34 9.14 -7.13
N ARG A 69 4.54 8.47 -8.24
CA ARG A 69 3.57 8.47 -9.33
C ARG A 69 2.47 7.45 -9.10
N TRP A 70 1.29 7.79 -9.58
CA TRP A 70 0.16 6.88 -9.61
C TRP A 70 0.45 5.75 -10.59
N SER A 71 0.28 4.50 -10.17
CA SER A 71 0.70 3.34 -10.94
C SER A 71 -0.36 2.81 -11.89
N SER A 72 -1.62 2.73 -11.45
CA SER A 72 -2.65 2.08 -12.24
C SER A 72 -3.07 2.91 -13.42
N ARG A 73 -3.29 2.23 -14.55
CA ARG A 73 -3.85 2.89 -15.74
C ARG A 73 -5.35 2.67 -15.83
N GLY A 74 -5.86 1.66 -15.13
CA GLY A 74 -7.28 1.34 -15.18
C GLY A 74 -8.10 1.96 -14.08
N ILE A 75 -7.44 2.38 -13.00
CA ILE A 75 -8.09 3.02 -11.87
C ILE A 75 -7.50 4.41 -11.73
N GLU A 76 -8.35 5.42 -11.75
CA GLU A 76 -7.87 6.80 -11.66
C GLU A 76 -7.66 7.20 -10.22
N PRO A 77 -6.70 8.11 -9.95
CA PRO A 77 -6.54 8.62 -8.59
C PRO A 77 -7.78 9.38 -8.15
N PRO A 78 -8.08 9.40 -6.85
CA PRO A 78 -9.25 10.13 -6.37
C PRO A 78 -9.08 11.62 -6.61
N PRO A 79 -10.19 12.36 -6.70
CA PRO A 79 -10.11 13.81 -6.89
C PRO A 79 -9.28 14.45 -5.79
N GLY A 80 -8.41 15.38 -6.19
CA GLY A 80 -7.55 16.07 -5.23
C GLY A 80 -6.44 15.21 -4.64
N TRP A 81 -6.14 14.08 -5.25
CA TRP A 81 -5.12 13.17 -4.74
C TRP A 81 -3.78 13.88 -4.62
N ASN A 82 -3.14 13.69 -3.46
CA ASN A 82 -1.83 14.26 -3.17
C ASN A 82 -0.98 13.17 -2.52
N ALA A 83 0.05 12.74 -3.23
CA ALA A 83 0.85 11.61 -2.79
C ALA A 83 1.58 11.88 -1.47
N ALA A 84 2.14 13.06 -1.32
CA ALA A 84 2.89 13.40 -0.11
C ALA A 84 1.99 13.46 1.11
N GLU A 85 0.80 14.02 0.95
CA GLU A 85 -0.16 14.09 2.03
C GLU A 85 -0.64 12.70 2.42
N GLN A 86 -0.91 11.86 1.42
CA GLN A 86 -1.31 10.48 1.64
C GLN A 86 -0.24 9.71 2.41
N LEU A 87 1.02 9.88 2.01
CA LEU A 87 2.13 9.17 2.63
C LEU A 87 2.30 9.54 4.10
N ARG A 88 2.02 10.79 4.45
CA ARG A 88 2.14 11.22 5.85
C ARG A 88 1.20 10.45 6.79
N ARG A 89 0.16 9.85 6.26
CA ARG A 89 -0.79 9.09 7.08
C ARG A 89 -0.16 7.86 7.71
N ILE A 90 0.90 7.34 7.13
CA ILE A 90 1.57 6.15 7.64
C ILE A 90 2.99 6.42 8.13
N GLN A 91 3.43 7.67 8.08
CA GLN A 91 4.78 8.03 8.50
C GLN A 91 4.83 8.77 9.84
N THR A 92 3.74 8.85 10.53
CA THR A 92 3.74 9.53 11.84
C THR A 92 4.31 8.66 12.93
#